data_28d14d67fa3773b2ee5855c3e48def3b
#
_entry.id   28d14d67fa3773b2ee5855c3e48def3b
#
_cell.length_a   1.000
_cell.length_b   1.000
_cell.length_c   1.000
_cell.angle_alpha   90.00
_cell.angle_beta   90.00
_cell.angle_gamma   90.00
#
_symmetry.space_group_name_H-M   'P 1'
#
loop_
_entity.id
_entity.type
_entity.pdbx_description
1 polymer ?
#
loop_
_entity_poly.entity_id
_entity_poly.type
_entity_poly.pdbx_seq_one_letter_code
_entity_poly.pdbx_strand_id
1 'polypeptide(L)'
;MSLYGKDDSNANKTKAGIGVATSSQSKEIVFIDNTEAQLASNKARGVGAPGWYSFFTYTDMHGNTRYKAEQLVSITDPEANASETQADDTIGADVLETITLTSGNQPANSTSSSGAGTFAVTVSVDQSGTPTYQWQRQKPGSNRWTNLAAGTDTGITYANFTTATLAYSGLASNALDGYKYRVVVNTSKGATEVISNGAATLTFGS
;
A
#
# COMPACT_ATOMS: atom_id res chain seq x y z
N MET A 1 35.04 -11.17 15.63
CA MET A 1 35.53 -10.17 14.67
C MET A 1 34.88 -8.85 15.03
N SER A 2 35.63 -7.79 15.28
CA SER A 2 35.01 -6.48 15.55
C SER A 2 34.42 -5.91 14.27
N LEU A 3 33.16 -5.53 14.31
CA LEU A 3 32.52 -4.85 13.20
C LEU A 3 32.94 -3.36 13.13
N TYR A 4 33.61 -2.90 14.18
CA TYR A 4 34.27 -1.61 14.18
C TYR A 4 35.75 -1.82 14.02
N GLY A 5 36.38 -0.98 13.30
CA GLY A 5 37.81 -0.90 13.30
C GLY A 5 38.35 -0.66 14.70
N LYS A 6 39.64 -0.81 14.83
CA LYS A 6 40.36 -0.57 16.07
C LYS A 6 40.12 0.81 16.68
N ASP A 7 39.50 1.68 15.97
CA ASP A 7 39.22 3.03 16.40
C ASP A 7 37.86 3.11 17.11
N ASP A 8 37.82 2.49 18.26
CA ASP A 8 36.65 2.59 19.15
C ASP A 8 36.45 4.01 19.71
N SER A 9 37.41 4.91 19.49
CA SER A 9 37.29 6.33 19.85
C SER A 9 36.21 7.05 19.05
N ASN A 10 35.78 6.48 17.95
CA ASN A 10 34.71 7.01 17.14
C ASN A 10 33.36 6.36 17.52
N ALA A 11 32.91 6.70 18.71
CA ALA A 11 31.69 6.10 19.31
C ALA A 11 30.41 6.35 18.49
N ASN A 12 30.47 7.32 17.55
CA ASN A 12 29.33 7.66 16.69
C ASN A 12 29.21 6.82 15.42
N LYS A 13 30.10 5.85 15.24
CA LYS A 13 29.97 4.93 14.12
C LYS A 13 28.85 3.95 14.36
N THR A 14 28.00 3.81 13.39
CA THR A 14 26.99 2.76 13.39
C THR A 14 27.56 1.50 12.74
N LYS A 15 27.49 0.39 13.45
CA LYS A 15 27.90 -0.91 12.92
C LYS A 15 26.87 -1.39 11.88
N ALA A 16 27.35 -1.63 10.68
CA ALA A 16 26.45 -1.98 9.62
C ALA A 16 26.89 -3.15 8.78
N GLY A 17 27.92 -3.82 9.13
CA GLY A 17 28.43 -4.90 8.29
C GLY A 17 29.35 -5.87 8.99
N ILE A 18 29.77 -6.85 8.28
CA ILE A 18 30.74 -7.84 8.71
C ILE A 18 32.10 -7.45 8.14
N GLY A 19 33.09 -7.31 9.00
CA GLY A 19 34.46 -7.13 8.57
C GLY A 19 34.95 -8.39 7.85
N VAL A 20 35.50 -8.21 6.68
CA VAL A 20 36.12 -9.29 5.92
C VAL A 20 37.63 -9.10 5.98
N ALA A 21 38.32 -10.02 6.66
CA ALA A 21 39.77 -10.08 6.62
C ALA A 21 40.22 -10.91 5.42
N THR A 22 40.91 -10.30 4.52
CA THR A 22 41.66 -11.02 3.51
C THR A 22 43.15 -10.95 3.84
N SER A 23 43.94 -11.92 3.42
CA SER A 23 45.31 -12.27 3.84
C SER A 23 46.26 -11.14 4.31
N SER A 24 46.03 -9.91 3.96
CA SER A 24 46.83 -8.74 4.37
C SER A 24 45.96 -7.48 4.63
N GLN A 25 44.66 -7.58 4.52
CA GLN A 25 43.78 -6.43 4.60
C GLN A 25 42.55 -6.73 5.47
N SER A 26 42.29 -5.86 6.43
CA SER A 26 41.04 -5.85 7.16
C SER A 26 40.09 -4.85 6.48
N LYS A 27 38.92 -5.32 6.09
CA LYS A 27 37.90 -4.47 5.45
C LYS A 27 36.68 -4.41 6.35
N GLU A 28 36.25 -3.22 6.66
CA GLU A 28 35.04 -2.96 7.44
C GLU A 28 34.07 -2.08 6.69
N ILE A 29 32.81 -2.33 6.84
CA ILE A 29 31.75 -1.48 6.30
C ILE A 29 31.11 -0.75 7.48
N VAL A 30 31.11 0.57 7.44
CA VAL A 30 30.65 1.43 8.54
C VAL A 30 29.78 2.53 7.97
N PHE A 31 28.70 2.82 8.67
CA PHE A 31 27.92 4.03 8.43
C PHE A 31 28.56 5.20 9.18
N ILE A 32 28.80 6.29 8.49
CA ILE A 32 29.27 7.56 9.06
C ILE A 32 28.10 8.53 9.00
N ASP A 33 27.71 9.02 10.15
CA ASP A 33 26.60 9.98 10.25
C ASP A 33 27.02 11.41 9.88
N ASN A 34 26.10 12.35 10.01
CA ASN A 34 26.27 13.73 9.58
C ASN A 34 26.88 14.65 10.66
N THR A 35 27.44 14.13 11.72
CA THR A 35 28.05 15.01 12.75
C THR A 35 29.36 15.59 12.25
N GLU A 36 29.55 16.90 12.38
CA GLU A 36 30.80 17.59 11.98
C GLU A 36 32.03 17.00 12.66
N ALA A 37 31.91 16.65 13.92
CA ALA A 37 33.00 16.05 14.69
C ALA A 37 33.43 14.71 14.09
N GLN A 38 32.48 13.88 13.69
CA GLN A 38 32.74 12.59 13.09
C GLN A 38 33.35 12.70 11.68
N LEU A 39 32.83 13.60 10.85
CA LEU A 39 33.39 13.88 9.54
C LEU A 39 34.81 14.42 9.65
N ALA A 40 35.04 15.36 10.56
CA ALA A 40 36.38 15.91 10.80
C ALA A 40 37.37 14.84 11.24
N SER A 41 36.98 13.94 12.14
CA SER A 41 37.86 12.87 12.63
C SER A 41 38.22 11.84 11.55
N ASN A 42 37.35 11.64 10.58
CA ASN A 42 37.54 10.67 9.51
C ASN A 42 38.11 11.27 8.20
N LYS A 43 38.24 12.59 8.11
CA LYS A 43 38.71 13.27 6.91
C LYS A 43 40.08 12.76 6.41
N ALA A 44 41.00 12.49 7.31
CA ALA A 44 42.30 11.94 6.97
C ALA A 44 42.22 10.53 6.35
N ARG A 45 41.11 9.84 6.52
CA ARG A 45 40.84 8.51 5.94
C ARG A 45 40.09 8.59 4.61
N GLY A 46 39.80 9.77 4.12
CA GLY A 46 39.08 9.99 2.88
C GLY A 46 37.56 10.10 3.01
N VAL A 47 37.04 10.25 4.22
CA VAL A 47 35.61 10.50 4.44
C VAL A 47 35.32 11.97 4.21
N GLY A 48 34.48 12.28 3.24
CA GLY A 48 34.14 13.65 2.85
C GLY A 48 32.68 14.03 3.07
N ALA A 49 31.81 13.04 3.25
CA ALA A 49 30.37 13.23 3.41
C ALA A 49 29.76 12.10 4.24
N PRO A 50 28.56 12.28 4.79
CA PRO A 50 27.83 11.17 5.42
C PRO A 50 27.59 10.02 4.45
N GLY A 51 27.51 8.80 4.96
CA GLY A 51 27.19 7.64 4.14
C GLY A 51 27.83 6.35 4.61
N TRP A 52 27.71 5.35 3.78
CA TRP A 52 28.31 4.05 3.97
C TRP A 52 29.71 4.01 3.40
N TYR A 53 30.66 3.58 4.21
CA TYR A 53 32.06 3.51 3.85
C TYR A 53 32.63 2.11 4.09
N SER A 54 33.49 1.70 3.16
CA SER A 54 34.39 0.57 3.35
C SER A 54 35.74 1.11 3.79
N PHE A 55 36.15 0.75 4.98
CA PHE A 55 37.48 1.04 5.49
C PHE A 55 38.40 -0.15 5.32
N PHE A 56 39.59 0.08 4.84
CA PHE A 56 40.60 -0.96 4.74
C PHE A 56 42.01 -0.42 5.02
N THR A 57 42.87 -1.33 5.45
CA THR A 57 44.27 -1.02 5.66
C THR A 57 45.09 -1.62 4.54
N TYR A 58 46.14 -0.93 4.17
CA TYR A 58 47.18 -1.44 3.27
C TYR A 58 48.56 -1.03 3.79
N THR A 59 49.60 -1.76 3.36
CA THR A 59 50.97 -1.43 3.67
C THR A 59 51.56 -0.65 2.48
N ASP A 60 52.06 0.56 2.76
CA ASP A 60 52.73 1.35 1.73
C ASP A 60 54.13 0.80 1.35
N MET A 61 54.77 1.37 0.34
CA MET A 61 56.06 0.96 -0.14
C MET A 61 57.17 1.10 0.92
N HIS A 62 56.95 1.81 2.00
CA HIS A 62 57.87 1.99 3.11
C HIS A 62 57.57 1.09 4.29
N GLY A 63 56.63 0.14 4.14
CA GLY A 63 56.23 -0.78 5.19
C GLY A 63 55.29 -0.22 6.24
N ASN A 64 54.73 1.00 6.05
CA ASN A 64 53.82 1.61 7.01
C ASN A 64 52.38 1.16 6.73
N THR A 65 51.62 0.88 7.78
CA THR A 65 50.20 0.65 7.67
C THR A 65 49.45 1.95 7.39
N ARG A 66 48.72 2.00 6.29
CA ARG A 66 47.88 3.11 5.86
C ARG A 66 46.41 2.70 5.89
N TYR A 67 45.56 3.70 6.06
CA TYR A 67 44.12 3.55 6.08
C TYR A 67 43.51 4.27 4.89
N LYS A 68 42.52 3.67 4.28
CA LYS A 68 41.75 4.26 3.19
C LYS A 68 40.27 3.99 3.44
N ALA A 69 39.43 4.98 3.14
CA ALA A 69 37.99 4.85 3.08
C ALA A 69 37.52 4.96 1.64
N GLU A 70 36.61 4.13 1.25
CA GLU A 70 35.93 4.18 -0.03
C GLU A 70 34.43 4.33 0.23
N GLN A 71 33.83 5.36 -0.28
CA GLN A 71 32.40 5.61 -0.11
C GLN A 71 31.60 4.66 -1.01
N LEU A 72 30.77 3.86 -0.37
CA LEU A 72 29.88 2.90 -1.06
C LEU A 72 28.54 3.56 -1.44
N VAL A 73 28.00 4.38 -0.50
CA VAL A 73 26.77 5.11 -0.71
C VAL A 73 26.92 6.47 -0.03
N SER A 74 26.59 7.52 -0.75
CA SER A 74 26.55 8.89 -0.22
C SER A 74 25.13 9.20 0.25
N ILE A 75 25.03 9.72 1.46
CA ILE A 75 23.80 10.31 1.98
C ILE A 75 24.09 11.79 2.15
N THR A 76 23.51 12.60 1.30
CA THR A 76 23.75 14.06 1.27
C THR A 76 22.96 14.80 2.32
N ASP A 77 21.81 14.28 2.69
CA ASP A 77 20.97 14.81 3.74
C ASP A 77 20.15 13.67 4.38
N PRO A 78 20.62 13.11 5.50
CA PRO A 78 19.88 12.07 6.20
C PRO A 78 18.53 12.55 6.75
N GLU A 79 18.42 13.83 7.08
CA GLU A 79 17.17 14.37 7.62
C GLU A 79 16.16 14.67 6.52
N ALA A 80 16.59 15.18 5.38
CA ALA A 80 15.72 15.34 4.23
C ALA A 80 15.22 14.00 3.70
N ASN A 81 16.10 13.00 3.61
CA ASN A 81 15.72 11.66 3.25
C ASN A 81 14.81 11.01 4.30
N ALA A 82 15.04 11.27 5.57
CA ALA A 82 14.18 10.75 6.62
C ALA A 82 12.75 11.33 6.55
N SER A 83 12.62 12.56 6.08
CA SER A 83 11.31 13.20 5.93
C SER A 83 10.57 12.74 4.67
N GLU A 84 11.29 12.43 3.60
CA GLU A 84 10.68 11.93 2.36
C GLU A 84 10.41 10.44 2.42
N THR A 85 11.32 9.68 2.98
CA THR A 85 11.21 8.22 3.02
C THR A 85 10.38 7.73 4.18
N GLN A 86 10.26 8.46 5.27
CA GLN A 86 9.44 7.99 6.38
C GLN A 86 7.95 8.00 6.09
N ALA A 87 7.51 8.77 5.12
CA ALA A 87 6.14 8.64 4.64
C ALA A 87 5.97 7.42 3.71
N ASP A 88 7.07 6.97 3.10
CA ASP A 88 7.04 5.95 2.03
C ASP A 88 7.86 4.72 2.41
N ASP A 89 8.81 4.88 3.31
CA ASP A 89 9.69 3.81 3.80
C ASP A 89 9.21 3.26 5.15
N THR A 90 7.97 3.26 5.37
CA THR A 90 7.41 2.13 6.04
C THR A 90 7.64 0.95 5.11
N ILE A 91 8.85 0.40 5.18
CA ILE A 91 9.10 -1.03 4.96
C ILE A 91 8.31 -1.79 6.06
N GLY A 92 7.21 -1.34 6.36
CA GLY A 92 6.14 -1.94 7.05
C GLY A 92 5.05 -1.94 6.03
N ALA A 93 4.69 -3.13 5.62
CA ALA A 93 3.52 -3.38 4.85
C ALA A 93 2.77 -2.09 4.50
N ASP A 94 2.73 -1.72 3.24
CA ASP A 94 1.73 -0.75 2.79
C ASP A 94 0.48 -1.02 3.61
N VAL A 95 0.09 -0.08 4.43
CA VAL A 95 -1.15 -0.22 5.18
C VAL A 95 -2.20 -0.31 4.09
N LEU A 96 -2.67 -1.52 3.84
CA LEU A 96 -3.65 -1.76 2.81
C LEU A 96 -4.83 -0.83 3.05
N GLU A 97 -5.24 -0.18 2.01
CA GLU A 97 -6.42 0.65 2.03
C GLU A 97 -7.62 -0.13 2.56
N THR A 98 -8.49 0.50 3.33
CA THR A 98 -9.67 -0.12 3.92
C THR A 98 -10.94 0.45 3.34
N ILE A 99 -11.82 -0.43 2.87
CA ILE A 99 -13.19 -0.07 2.50
C ILE A 99 -14.09 -0.27 3.71
N THR A 100 -14.78 0.78 4.12
CA THR A 100 -15.76 0.70 5.21
C THR A 100 -17.18 0.82 4.68
N LEU A 101 -17.98 -0.21 4.94
CA LEU A 101 -19.41 -0.26 4.64
C LEU A 101 -20.18 -0.57 5.93
N THR A 102 -20.75 0.44 6.53
CA THR A 102 -21.51 0.28 7.79
C THR A 102 -22.92 -0.27 7.54
N SER A 103 -23.57 -0.73 8.60
CA SER A 103 -24.94 -1.27 8.51
C SER A 103 -25.97 -0.28 7.98
N GLY A 104 -25.82 1.01 8.30
CA GLY A 104 -26.73 2.07 7.82
C GLY A 104 -26.53 2.49 6.37
N ASN A 105 -25.45 2.03 5.75
CA ASN A 105 -25.07 2.38 4.39
C ASN A 105 -25.28 1.22 3.40
N GLN A 106 -25.90 0.14 3.84
CA GLN A 106 -26.27 -0.99 3.00
C GLN A 106 -27.39 -0.61 2.02
N PRO A 107 -27.45 -1.27 0.85
CA PRO A 107 -28.59 -1.07 -0.05
C PRO A 107 -29.91 -1.40 0.64
N ALA A 108 -30.88 -0.49 0.52
CA ALA A 108 -32.23 -0.68 1.05
C ALA A 108 -33.13 -1.40 0.03
N ASN A 109 -34.25 -1.95 0.51
CA ASN A 109 -35.29 -2.49 -0.36
C ASN A 109 -35.82 -1.41 -1.31
N SER A 110 -36.17 -1.80 -2.52
CA SER A 110 -36.78 -0.92 -3.53
C SER A 110 -38.17 -1.45 -3.88
N THR A 111 -39.19 -0.58 -3.73
CA THR A 111 -40.54 -0.86 -4.20
C THR A 111 -40.82 0.09 -5.36
N SER A 112 -41.24 -0.45 -6.48
CA SER A 112 -41.53 0.34 -7.68
C SER A 112 -42.93 0.14 -8.16
N SER A 113 -43.71 1.22 -8.22
CA SER A 113 -45.04 1.28 -8.87
C SER A 113 -44.97 1.85 -10.29
N SER A 114 -43.88 2.51 -10.62
CA SER A 114 -43.65 3.15 -11.94
C SER A 114 -42.84 2.32 -12.89
N GLY A 115 -42.39 1.15 -12.46
CA GLY A 115 -41.53 0.28 -13.27
C GLY A 115 -40.06 0.67 -13.30
N ALA A 116 -39.66 1.64 -12.49
CA ALA A 116 -38.27 2.09 -12.36
C ALA A 116 -37.90 2.36 -10.91
N GLY A 117 -36.62 2.29 -10.59
CA GLY A 117 -36.12 2.59 -9.26
C GLY A 117 -34.59 2.47 -9.18
N THR A 118 -34.10 2.56 -7.95
CA THR A 118 -32.65 2.50 -7.67
C THR A 118 -32.33 1.68 -6.43
N PHE A 119 -31.11 1.17 -6.39
CA PHE A 119 -30.45 0.71 -5.16
C PHE A 119 -29.17 1.52 -4.99
N ALA A 120 -28.90 1.97 -3.80
CA ALA A 120 -27.71 2.77 -3.53
C ALA A 120 -26.91 2.19 -2.35
N VAL A 121 -25.62 2.40 -2.37
CA VAL A 121 -24.68 2.09 -1.30
C VAL A 121 -23.84 3.31 -1.00
N THR A 122 -23.43 3.47 0.24
CA THR A 122 -22.42 4.47 0.61
C THR A 122 -21.26 3.78 1.27
N VAL A 123 -20.07 3.96 0.71
CA VAL A 123 -18.83 3.45 1.27
C VAL A 123 -17.86 4.59 1.54
N SER A 124 -17.02 4.42 2.53
CA SER A 124 -15.84 5.25 2.72
C SER A 124 -14.58 4.42 2.49
N VAL A 125 -13.59 5.07 1.93
CA VAL A 125 -12.29 4.48 1.66
C VAL A 125 -11.26 5.39 2.31
N ASP A 126 -10.35 4.82 3.09
CA ASP A 126 -9.22 5.56 3.60
C ASP A 126 -8.14 5.74 2.52
N GLN A 127 -7.11 6.49 2.80
CA GLN A 127 -5.94 6.68 1.93
C GLN A 127 -6.25 7.14 0.49
N SER A 128 -7.39 7.81 0.29
CA SER A 128 -7.76 8.45 -0.99
C SER A 128 -7.89 7.50 -2.19
N GLY A 129 -8.15 6.22 -1.98
CA GLY A 129 -8.47 5.30 -3.05
C GLY A 129 -9.82 5.57 -3.69
N THR A 130 -9.94 5.21 -4.94
CA THR A 130 -11.19 5.35 -5.68
C THR A 130 -11.94 4.02 -5.65
N PRO A 131 -13.15 3.96 -5.06
CA PRO A 131 -13.94 2.73 -5.06
C PRO A 131 -14.46 2.40 -6.46
N THR A 132 -14.44 1.12 -6.78
CA THR A 132 -15.08 0.54 -7.95
C THR A 132 -16.18 -0.40 -7.52
N TYR A 133 -17.23 -0.51 -8.31
CA TYR A 133 -18.45 -1.21 -7.95
C TYR A 133 -18.82 -2.23 -9.00
N GLN A 134 -19.43 -3.35 -8.58
CA GLN A 134 -20.12 -4.29 -9.46
C GLN A 134 -21.37 -4.77 -8.75
N TRP A 135 -22.51 -4.36 -9.24
CA TRP A 135 -23.80 -4.84 -8.74
C TRP A 135 -24.07 -6.26 -9.20
N GLN A 136 -24.70 -7.01 -8.33
CA GLN A 136 -25.10 -8.38 -8.54
C GLN A 136 -26.54 -8.59 -8.10
N ARG A 137 -27.22 -9.53 -8.75
CA ARG A 137 -28.54 -9.96 -8.35
C ARG A 137 -28.59 -11.45 -8.07
N GLN A 138 -29.53 -11.87 -7.22
CA GLN A 138 -29.84 -13.26 -6.91
C GLN A 138 -31.32 -13.51 -7.13
N LYS A 139 -31.66 -14.57 -7.84
CA LYS A 139 -33.06 -15.00 -8.04
C LYS A 139 -33.63 -15.65 -6.78
N PRO A 140 -34.93 -15.53 -6.50
CA PRO A 140 -35.58 -16.26 -5.43
C PRO A 140 -35.32 -17.77 -5.55
N GLY A 141 -35.03 -18.41 -4.42
CA GLY A 141 -34.73 -19.85 -4.39
C GLY A 141 -33.35 -20.26 -4.95
N SER A 142 -32.51 -19.30 -5.36
CA SER A 142 -31.16 -19.54 -5.85
C SER A 142 -30.12 -19.03 -4.86
N ASN A 143 -29.02 -19.75 -4.72
CA ASN A 143 -27.85 -19.29 -3.96
C ASN A 143 -26.80 -18.61 -4.85
N ARG A 144 -27.08 -18.48 -6.16
CA ARG A 144 -26.13 -17.92 -7.12
C ARG A 144 -26.34 -16.41 -7.30
N TRP A 145 -25.27 -15.65 -7.14
CA TRP A 145 -25.18 -14.26 -7.52
C TRP A 145 -24.70 -14.10 -8.96
N THR A 146 -25.30 -13.19 -9.69
CA THR A 146 -24.97 -12.91 -11.11
C THR A 146 -24.65 -11.43 -11.26
N ASN A 147 -23.52 -11.10 -11.87
CA ASN A 147 -23.18 -9.73 -12.20
C ASN A 147 -24.23 -9.11 -13.11
N LEU A 148 -24.61 -7.89 -12.81
CA LEU A 148 -25.51 -7.11 -13.63
C LEU A 148 -24.80 -6.50 -14.83
N ALA A 149 -25.49 -6.52 -15.94
CA ALA A 149 -25.21 -5.81 -17.19
C ALA A 149 -26.54 -5.27 -17.71
N ALA A 150 -26.53 -4.41 -18.70
CA ALA A 150 -27.73 -3.71 -19.17
C ALA A 150 -28.91 -4.65 -19.50
N GLY A 151 -28.65 -5.79 -20.11
CA GLY A 151 -29.68 -6.77 -20.52
C GLY A 151 -29.69 -8.06 -19.70
N THR A 152 -29.31 -8.04 -18.44
CA THR A 152 -29.23 -9.26 -17.61
C THR A 152 -30.57 -9.96 -17.45
N ASP A 153 -31.67 -9.25 -17.39
CA ASP A 153 -33.04 -9.77 -17.34
C ASP A 153 -33.85 -9.24 -18.51
N THR A 154 -34.61 -10.11 -19.17
CA THR A 154 -35.39 -9.74 -20.35
C THR A 154 -36.46 -8.68 -20.01
N GLY A 155 -36.51 -7.61 -20.78
CA GLY A 155 -37.47 -6.51 -20.61
C GLY A 155 -37.07 -5.51 -19.52
N ILE A 156 -35.98 -5.76 -18.82
CA ILE A 156 -35.46 -4.86 -17.78
C ILE A 156 -34.14 -4.26 -18.26
N THR A 157 -34.00 -2.97 -18.11
CA THR A 157 -32.75 -2.25 -18.35
C THR A 157 -32.09 -1.89 -17.03
N TYR A 158 -30.88 -2.38 -16.84
CA TYR A 158 -30.03 -1.96 -15.73
C TYR A 158 -29.02 -0.92 -16.21
N ALA A 159 -28.89 0.17 -15.49
CA ALA A 159 -27.90 1.23 -15.72
C ALA A 159 -27.08 1.47 -14.46
N ASN A 160 -25.90 2.04 -14.63
CA ASN A 160 -25.00 2.39 -13.54
C ASN A 160 -24.60 1.20 -12.64
N PHE A 161 -24.60 0.00 -13.16
CA PHE A 161 -24.27 -1.24 -12.40
C PHE A 161 -22.81 -1.33 -11.97
N THR A 162 -21.99 -0.36 -12.36
CA THR A 162 -20.60 -0.18 -11.94
C THR A 162 -20.36 1.10 -11.12
N THR A 163 -21.41 1.67 -10.56
CA THR A 163 -21.33 2.86 -9.69
C THR A 163 -22.00 2.60 -8.34
N ALA A 164 -21.90 3.55 -7.43
CA ALA A 164 -22.53 3.46 -6.10
C ALA A 164 -24.06 3.35 -6.14
N THR A 165 -24.69 3.74 -7.24
CA THR A 165 -26.16 3.71 -7.40
C THR A 165 -26.52 2.93 -8.65
N LEU A 166 -27.09 1.76 -8.47
CA LEU A 166 -27.72 0.98 -9.53
C LEU A 166 -29.08 1.58 -9.88
N ALA A 167 -29.38 1.74 -11.15
CA ALA A 167 -30.72 2.09 -11.63
C ALA A 167 -31.31 0.91 -12.43
N TYR A 168 -32.63 0.73 -12.33
CA TYR A 168 -33.37 -0.21 -13.16
C TYR A 168 -34.61 0.45 -13.73
N SER A 169 -35.07 -0.02 -14.90
CA SER A 169 -36.28 0.44 -15.56
C SER A 169 -36.87 -0.67 -16.44
N GLY A 170 -38.13 -0.47 -16.88
CA GLY A 170 -38.84 -1.45 -17.70
C GLY A 170 -39.57 -2.54 -16.91
N LEU A 171 -39.62 -2.42 -15.58
CA LEU A 171 -40.36 -3.37 -14.76
C LEU A 171 -41.87 -3.14 -14.94
N ALA A 172 -42.55 -4.08 -15.64
CA ALA A 172 -43.97 -3.98 -15.96
C ALA A 172 -44.87 -4.90 -15.11
N SER A 173 -44.28 -5.71 -14.27
CA SER A 173 -44.99 -6.67 -13.43
C SER A 173 -44.11 -7.13 -12.26
N ASN A 174 -44.66 -8.04 -11.46
CA ASN A 174 -43.94 -8.68 -10.33
C ASN A 174 -42.89 -9.73 -10.74
N ALA A 175 -42.43 -9.74 -11.98
CA ALA A 175 -41.50 -10.75 -12.49
C ALA A 175 -40.13 -10.79 -11.77
N LEU A 176 -39.75 -9.67 -11.14
CA LEU A 176 -38.53 -9.56 -10.33
C LEU A 176 -38.80 -9.48 -8.83
N ASP A 177 -40.02 -9.74 -8.37
CA ASP A 177 -40.32 -9.73 -6.95
C ASP A 177 -39.50 -10.73 -6.18
N GLY A 178 -38.97 -10.29 -5.05
CA GLY A 178 -38.12 -11.07 -4.20
C GLY A 178 -36.69 -11.31 -4.72
N TYR A 179 -36.34 -10.75 -5.88
CA TYR A 179 -34.94 -10.72 -6.29
C TYR A 179 -34.12 -9.90 -5.30
N LYS A 180 -32.95 -10.42 -4.95
CA LYS A 180 -32.04 -9.75 -4.03
C LYS A 180 -30.92 -9.09 -4.79
N TYR A 181 -30.47 -7.96 -4.28
CA TYR A 181 -29.38 -7.16 -4.86
C TYR A 181 -28.29 -6.93 -3.85
N ARG A 182 -27.08 -6.99 -4.31
CA ARG A 182 -25.87 -6.64 -3.57
C ARG A 182 -24.86 -5.96 -4.47
N VAL A 183 -23.89 -5.30 -3.87
CA VAL A 183 -22.77 -4.71 -4.58
C VAL A 183 -21.45 -5.27 -4.04
N VAL A 184 -20.55 -5.53 -4.94
CA VAL A 184 -19.14 -5.84 -4.68
C VAL A 184 -18.36 -4.56 -4.87
N VAL A 185 -17.57 -4.18 -3.88
CA VAL A 185 -16.78 -2.96 -3.86
C VAL A 185 -15.32 -3.30 -3.74
N ASN A 186 -14.52 -2.76 -4.62
CA ASN A 186 -13.06 -2.83 -4.62
C ASN A 186 -12.46 -1.44 -4.74
N THR A 187 -11.15 -1.33 -4.60
CA THR A 187 -10.41 -0.08 -4.84
C THR A 187 -9.25 -0.30 -5.79
N SER A 188 -8.78 0.79 -6.36
CA SER A 188 -7.58 0.78 -7.22
C SER A 188 -6.27 0.55 -6.46
N LYS A 189 -6.28 0.65 -5.14
CA LYS A 189 -5.10 0.52 -4.27
C LYS A 189 -5.06 -0.77 -3.45
N GLY A 190 -5.81 -1.79 -3.87
CA GLY A 190 -5.69 -3.16 -3.35
C GLY A 190 -6.33 -3.40 -2.00
N ALA A 191 -7.32 -2.60 -1.58
CA ALA A 191 -8.13 -2.91 -0.40
C ALA A 191 -8.78 -4.30 -0.53
N THR A 192 -9.01 -4.94 0.60
CA THR A 192 -9.79 -6.16 0.62
C THR A 192 -11.21 -5.89 0.11
N GLU A 193 -11.69 -6.71 -0.83
CA GLU A 193 -13.04 -6.63 -1.37
C GLU A 193 -14.09 -6.63 -0.26
N VAL A 194 -15.06 -5.72 -0.35
CA VAL A 194 -16.21 -5.64 0.54
C VAL A 194 -17.47 -5.90 -0.25
N ILE A 195 -18.32 -6.77 0.28
CA ILE A 195 -19.60 -7.12 -0.33
C ILE A 195 -20.71 -6.67 0.59
N SER A 196 -21.74 -5.99 0.05
CA SER A 196 -22.92 -5.63 0.84
C SER A 196 -23.70 -6.88 1.29
N ASN A 197 -24.52 -6.75 2.32
CA ASN A 197 -25.18 -7.87 3.01
C ASN A 197 -26.14 -8.68 2.14
N GLY A 198 -26.49 -8.22 0.94
CA GLY A 198 -27.39 -8.92 0.02
C GLY A 198 -28.84 -9.01 0.51
N ALA A 199 -29.25 -8.14 1.41
CA ALA A 199 -30.61 -8.13 1.98
C ALA A 199 -31.60 -7.31 1.16
N ALA A 200 -31.12 -6.37 0.32
CA ALA A 200 -31.99 -5.50 -0.47
C ALA A 200 -32.83 -6.29 -1.47
N THR A 201 -34.12 -6.13 -1.44
CA THR A 201 -35.07 -6.81 -2.34
C THR A 201 -35.81 -5.83 -3.23
N LEU A 202 -36.20 -6.30 -4.40
CA LEU A 202 -37.11 -5.59 -5.30
C LEU A 202 -38.52 -6.10 -5.10
N THR A 203 -39.48 -5.19 -5.08
CA THR A 203 -40.93 -5.48 -5.05
C THR A 203 -41.62 -4.57 -6.06
N PHE A 204 -42.51 -5.15 -6.87
CA PHE A 204 -43.41 -4.38 -7.72
C PHE A 204 -44.63 -3.99 -6.90
N GLY A 205 -44.79 -2.69 -6.70
CA GLY A 205 -45.96 -2.13 -6.02
C GLY A 205 -47.09 -1.90 -7.01
N SER A 206 -48.23 -2.43 -6.73
CA SER A 206 -49.48 -2.13 -7.45
C SER A 206 -50.08 -0.83 -6.99
#